data_1b42eb341af0f96e90025f88ad2de3cc
#
_entry.id   1b42eb341af0f96e90025f88ad2de3cc
#
_cell.length_a   1.000
_cell.length_b   1.000
_cell.length_c   1.000
_cell.angle_alpha   90.00
_cell.angle_beta   90.00
_cell.angle_gamma   90.00
#
_symmetry.space_group_name_H-M   'P 1'
#
loop_
_entity.id
_entity.type
_entity.pdbx_description
1 polymer ?
#
loop_
_entity_poly.entity_id
_entity_poly.type
_entity_poly.pdbx_seq_one_letter_code
_entity_poly.pdbx_strand_id
1 'polypeptide(L)'
;MFTGKNYSPNLGTKEIAKEIRQSIKNDKELSECKWSVKTEYYSGGSSIHIALTEAPFEAFTDRFKSTHKSGYTQHAFSEGNITPQAIKLMNKVREIARSYLYDNSDLMTDYHCRNFYDWYYIGGYDKPFKVSEKKSATRTATATSTQQTTSAKVVLTGKLQLVNYSEKAIALIGDTKAIKDLLKQLGGRFNSHLSCGAGWIFSKKAEGKLRAALVGA
;
A
#
# COMPACT_ATOMS: atom_id res chain seq x y z
N MET A 1 19.79 26.53 14.95
CA MET A 1 18.43 26.85 14.48
C MET A 1 18.28 26.43 13.02
N PHE A 2 17.24 25.69 12.68
CA PHE A 2 16.90 25.30 11.31
C PHE A 2 15.44 25.68 11.03
N THR A 3 15.18 26.31 9.89
CA THR A 3 13.81 26.64 9.45
C THR A 3 13.64 26.23 8.00
N GLY A 4 12.73 25.30 7.76
CA GLY A 4 12.38 24.85 6.42
C GLY A 4 11.67 25.94 5.62
N LYS A 5 11.86 25.95 4.31
CA LYS A 5 11.31 26.98 3.39
C LYS A 5 9.77 27.09 3.39
N ASN A 6 9.07 26.01 3.73
CA ASN A 6 7.61 25.92 3.79
C ASN A 6 7.09 25.91 5.24
N TYR A 7 7.95 26.19 6.21
CA TYR A 7 7.53 26.26 7.60
C TYR A 7 6.48 27.36 7.80
N SER A 8 5.44 27.04 8.53
CA SER A 8 4.45 27.99 9.02
C SER A 8 4.05 27.62 10.44
N PRO A 9 4.03 28.56 11.38
CA PRO A 9 3.65 28.31 12.77
C PRO A 9 2.16 27.89 12.91
N ASN A 10 1.34 28.18 11.89
CA ASN A 10 -0.08 27.86 11.86
C ASN A 10 -0.38 26.45 11.36
N LEU A 11 0.61 25.72 10.84
CA LEU A 11 0.43 24.36 10.34
C LEU A 11 0.70 23.33 11.44
N GLY A 12 -0.32 22.58 11.81
CA GLY A 12 -0.18 21.43 12.69
C GLY A 12 0.44 20.23 12.00
N THR A 13 0.89 19.25 12.77
CA THR A 13 1.56 18.03 12.25
C THR A 13 0.69 17.23 11.29
N LYS A 14 -0.64 17.22 11.47
CA LYS A 14 -1.59 16.56 10.55
C LYS A 14 -1.65 17.26 9.19
N GLU A 15 -1.70 18.57 9.21
CA GLU A 15 -1.71 19.41 8.01
C GLU A 15 -0.39 19.26 7.26
N ILE A 16 0.75 19.31 7.95
CA ILE A 16 2.08 19.06 7.37
C ILE A 16 2.13 17.68 6.72
N ALA A 17 1.65 16.63 7.40
CA ALA A 17 1.62 15.29 6.84
C ALA A 17 0.70 15.18 5.59
N LYS A 18 -0.34 15.97 5.50
CA LYS A 18 -1.21 16.07 4.30
C LYS A 18 -0.45 16.72 3.14
N GLU A 19 0.25 17.81 3.39
CA GLU A 19 1.06 18.49 2.37
C GLU A 19 2.21 17.60 1.86
N ILE A 20 2.88 16.86 2.76
CA ILE A 20 3.90 15.87 2.39
C ILE A 20 3.31 14.80 1.45
N ARG A 21 2.12 14.24 1.79
CA ARG A 21 1.45 13.25 0.92
C ARG A 21 1.12 13.82 -0.45
N GLN A 22 0.67 15.08 -0.50
CA GLN A 22 0.34 15.75 -1.77
C GLN A 22 1.60 15.99 -2.59
N SER A 23 2.68 16.44 -1.97
CA SER A 23 3.98 16.66 -2.62
C SER A 23 4.56 15.36 -3.18
N ILE A 24 4.50 14.25 -2.42
CA ILE A 24 4.91 12.91 -2.89
C ILE A 24 4.08 12.49 -4.11
N LYS A 25 2.77 12.69 -4.08
CA LYS A 25 1.86 12.32 -5.18
C LYS A 25 2.10 13.13 -6.45
N ASN A 26 2.48 14.39 -6.30
CA ASN A 26 2.73 15.31 -7.42
C ASN A 26 4.13 15.12 -8.03
N ASP A 27 5.04 14.48 -7.32
CA ASP A 27 6.39 14.22 -7.83
C ASP A 27 6.41 12.99 -8.74
N LYS A 28 7.00 13.12 -9.93
CA LYS A 28 6.99 12.08 -10.96
C LYS A 28 7.70 10.78 -10.53
N GLU A 29 8.85 10.90 -9.85
CA GLU A 29 9.61 9.70 -9.39
C GLU A 29 8.96 9.07 -8.17
N LEU A 30 8.49 9.89 -7.22
CA LEU A 30 7.90 9.41 -5.99
C LEU A 30 6.50 8.81 -6.19
N SER A 31 5.73 9.32 -7.17
CA SER A 31 4.38 8.82 -7.48
C SER A 31 4.37 7.41 -8.09
N GLU A 32 5.50 6.93 -8.61
CA GLU A 32 5.65 5.54 -9.08
C GLU A 32 5.72 4.52 -7.92
N CYS A 33 5.92 5.00 -6.70
CA CYS A 33 6.07 4.21 -5.49
C CYS A 33 4.86 4.37 -4.57
N LYS A 34 4.65 3.41 -3.66
CA LYS A 34 3.64 3.54 -2.60
C LYS A 34 4.29 3.95 -1.29
N TRP A 35 3.75 4.97 -0.70
CA TRP A 35 4.22 5.57 0.53
C TRP A 35 3.18 5.48 1.64
N SER A 36 3.64 5.29 2.86
CA SER A 36 2.84 5.43 4.07
C SER A 36 3.34 6.65 4.83
N VAL A 37 2.48 7.62 5.12
CA VAL A 37 2.80 8.79 5.94
C VAL A 37 1.83 8.79 7.12
N LYS A 38 2.34 8.55 8.32
CA LYS A 38 1.56 8.47 9.56
C LYS A 38 2.03 9.56 10.52
N THR A 39 1.12 10.07 11.33
CA THR A 39 1.42 11.01 12.42
C THR A 39 1.19 10.32 13.75
N GLU A 40 2.05 10.59 14.71
CA GLU A 40 1.94 10.14 16.08
C GLU A 40 2.06 11.34 17.01
N TYR A 41 1.27 11.33 18.08
CA TYR A 41 1.27 12.36 19.11
C TYR A 41 1.58 11.71 20.46
N TYR A 42 2.43 12.35 21.22
CA TYR A 42 2.82 11.90 22.55
C TYR A 42 3.03 13.09 23.48
N SER A 43 3.20 12.83 24.78
CA SER A 43 3.51 13.87 25.74
C SER A 43 4.83 14.55 25.38
N GLY A 44 4.79 15.84 25.09
CA GLY A 44 5.96 16.63 24.71
C GLY A 44 6.23 16.75 23.21
N GLY A 45 5.36 16.21 22.31
CA GLY A 45 5.58 16.43 20.87
C GLY A 45 4.74 15.58 19.93
N SER A 46 5.18 15.61 18.70
CA SER A 46 4.59 14.80 17.63
C SER A 46 5.66 14.32 16.66
N SER A 47 5.37 13.26 15.94
CA SER A 47 6.23 12.73 14.88
C SER A 47 5.49 12.44 13.59
N ILE A 48 6.24 12.45 12.50
CA ILE A 48 5.79 12.02 11.17
C ILE A 48 6.65 10.83 10.76
N HIS A 49 6.01 9.69 10.54
CA HIS A 49 6.63 8.45 10.10
C HIS A 49 6.37 8.26 8.62
N ILE A 50 7.41 8.22 7.82
CA ILE A 50 7.33 8.07 6.36
C ILE A 50 7.99 6.75 5.98
N ALA A 51 7.23 5.87 5.32
CA ALA A 51 7.70 4.57 4.91
C ALA A 51 7.46 4.32 3.42
N LEU A 52 8.49 3.85 2.72
CA LEU A 52 8.38 3.29 1.38
C LEU A 52 7.85 1.86 1.49
N THR A 53 6.61 1.62 1.05
CA THR A 53 5.96 0.31 1.20
C THR A 53 6.00 -0.54 -0.06
N GLU A 54 6.07 0.10 -1.24
CA GLU A 54 6.15 -0.60 -2.53
C GLU A 54 6.89 0.26 -3.55
N ALA A 55 7.78 -0.35 -4.34
CA ALA A 55 8.49 0.33 -5.43
C ALA A 55 8.70 -0.62 -6.61
N PRO A 56 8.89 -0.10 -7.85
CA PRO A 56 9.14 -0.92 -9.03
C PRO A 56 10.60 -1.42 -9.12
N PHE A 57 11.30 -1.43 -8.02
CA PHE A 57 12.68 -1.90 -7.89
C PHE A 57 12.92 -2.45 -6.49
N GLU A 58 14.00 -3.21 -6.33
CA GLU A 58 14.39 -3.75 -5.04
C GLU A 58 15.03 -2.66 -4.17
N ALA A 59 14.51 -2.48 -2.96
CA ALA A 59 15.01 -1.47 -2.03
C ALA A 59 16.12 -1.98 -1.10
N PHE A 60 16.23 -3.30 -0.92
CA PHE A 60 17.24 -3.91 -0.06
C PHE A 60 18.39 -4.49 -0.85
N THR A 61 19.60 -4.40 -0.32
CA THR A 61 20.78 -5.04 -0.91
C THR A 61 20.72 -6.56 -0.77
N ASP A 62 21.43 -7.29 -1.65
CA ASP A 62 21.50 -8.76 -1.57
C ASP A 62 22.13 -9.23 -0.26
N ARG A 63 23.08 -8.46 0.28
CA ARG A 63 23.69 -8.71 1.59
C ARG A 63 22.61 -8.70 2.69
N PHE A 64 21.73 -7.71 2.70
CA PHE A 64 20.67 -7.63 3.69
C PHE A 64 19.68 -8.79 3.54
N LYS A 65 19.27 -9.13 2.30
CA LYS A 65 18.34 -10.22 2.03
C LYS A 65 18.90 -11.60 2.41
N SER A 66 20.21 -11.81 2.27
CA SER A 66 20.85 -13.08 2.64
C SER A 66 20.87 -13.33 4.15
N THR A 67 20.98 -12.27 4.94
CA THR A 67 21.01 -12.35 6.42
C THR A 67 19.60 -12.34 7.04
N HIS A 68 18.61 -11.86 6.31
CA HIS A 68 17.24 -11.68 6.83
C HIS A 68 16.24 -12.40 5.92
N LYS A 69 15.49 -13.35 6.46
CA LYS A 69 14.65 -14.28 5.67
C LYS A 69 13.25 -13.75 5.31
N SER A 70 12.74 -12.67 5.87
CA SER A 70 11.43 -12.10 5.50
C SER A 70 11.15 -10.73 6.11
N GLY A 71 10.41 -9.91 5.34
CA GLY A 71 9.49 -8.87 5.78
C GLY A 71 9.94 -7.83 6.80
N TYR A 72 11.10 -7.23 6.63
CA TYR A 72 11.63 -6.30 7.63
C TYR A 72 11.27 -4.85 7.38
N THR A 73 11.08 -4.14 8.50
CA THR A 73 11.16 -2.70 8.57
C THR A 73 12.61 -2.33 8.84
N GLN A 74 13.21 -1.57 7.96
CA GLN A 74 14.57 -1.08 8.11
C GLN A 74 14.58 0.45 8.11
N HIS A 75 15.44 1.03 8.94
CA HIS A 75 15.67 2.47 8.88
C HIS A 75 16.22 2.85 7.51
N ALA A 76 15.64 3.85 6.86
CA ALA A 76 15.89 4.18 5.46
C ALA A 76 17.33 4.58 5.13
N PHE A 77 18.11 4.92 6.15
CA PHE A 77 19.50 5.37 5.99
C PHE A 77 20.50 4.41 6.63
N SER A 78 20.15 3.14 6.81
CA SER A 78 21.08 2.12 7.29
C SER A 78 22.08 1.77 6.18
N GLU A 79 23.35 2.12 6.40
CA GLU A 79 24.43 1.88 5.46
C GLU A 79 24.57 0.39 5.11
N GLY A 80 24.81 0.10 3.84
CA GLY A 80 25.03 -1.25 3.33
C GLY A 80 23.80 -2.15 3.23
N ASN A 81 22.65 -1.75 3.78
CA ASN A 81 21.43 -2.56 3.77
C ASN A 81 20.44 -2.15 2.67
N ILE A 82 20.55 -0.91 2.21
CA ILE A 82 19.58 -0.28 1.32
C ILE A 82 20.26 0.10 0.00
N THR A 83 19.56 -0.10 -1.10
CA THR A 83 20.06 0.21 -2.43
C THR A 83 20.22 1.73 -2.65
N PRO A 84 21.20 2.17 -3.45
CA PRO A 84 21.40 3.59 -3.73
C PRO A 84 20.15 4.26 -4.34
N GLN A 85 19.38 3.53 -5.12
CA GLN A 85 18.13 4.01 -5.71
C GLN A 85 17.08 4.33 -4.64
N ALA A 86 16.90 3.44 -3.67
CA ALA A 86 15.99 3.68 -2.56
C ALA A 86 16.46 4.84 -1.68
N ILE A 87 17.76 4.94 -1.39
CA ILE A 87 18.34 6.07 -0.64
C ILE A 87 18.08 7.40 -1.36
N LYS A 88 18.25 7.45 -2.68
CA LYS A 88 17.97 8.66 -3.48
C LYS A 88 16.52 9.12 -3.29
N LEU A 89 15.54 8.22 -3.41
CA LEU A 89 14.14 8.56 -3.24
C LEU A 89 13.81 8.96 -1.80
N MET A 90 14.39 8.27 -0.81
CA MET A 90 14.21 8.61 0.59
C MET A 90 14.79 9.98 0.94
N ASN A 91 15.95 10.35 0.37
CA ASN A 91 16.51 11.69 0.50
C ASN A 91 15.57 12.76 -0.07
N LYS A 92 15.00 12.53 -1.25
CA LYS A 92 14.03 13.43 -1.87
C LYS A 92 12.79 13.64 -0.99
N VAL A 93 12.25 12.57 -0.43
CA VAL A 93 11.11 12.66 0.50
C VAL A 93 11.52 13.36 1.81
N ARG A 94 12.74 13.12 2.30
CA ARG A 94 13.27 13.83 3.46
C ARG A 94 13.40 15.33 3.23
N GLU A 95 13.84 15.76 2.06
CA GLU A 95 13.89 17.17 1.68
C GLU A 95 12.49 17.80 1.67
N ILE A 96 11.50 17.10 1.11
CA ILE A 96 10.10 17.54 1.13
C ILE A 96 9.62 17.70 2.58
N ALA A 97 9.79 16.69 3.43
CA ALA A 97 9.32 16.73 4.80
C ALA A 97 10.02 17.84 5.61
N ARG A 98 11.34 17.95 5.48
CA ARG A 98 12.13 18.96 6.17
C ARG A 98 11.91 20.39 5.67
N SER A 99 11.31 20.56 4.49
CA SER A 99 10.89 21.89 4.08
C SER A 99 9.84 22.51 5.01
N TYR A 100 9.12 21.71 5.80
CA TYR A 100 8.15 22.15 6.82
C TYR A 100 8.70 22.12 8.25
N LEU A 101 9.95 21.68 8.44
CA LEU A 101 10.54 21.50 9.75
C LEU A 101 10.98 22.85 10.33
N TYR A 102 10.68 23.05 11.60
CA TYR A 102 11.30 24.05 12.45
C TYR A 102 12.05 23.34 13.57
N ASP A 103 13.30 23.70 13.79
CA ASP A 103 14.14 23.14 14.83
C ASP A 103 15.03 24.23 15.44
N ASN A 104 14.71 24.61 16.65
CA ASN A 104 15.50 25.53 17.47
C ASN A 104 15.97 24.85 18.78
N SER A 105 16.23 23.55 18.69
CA SER A 105 16.75 22.78 19.83
C SER A 105 18.17 23.19 20.14
N ASP A 106 18.48 23.25 21.43
CA ASP A 106 19.84 23.46 21.94
C ASP A 106 20.31 22.19 22.66
N LEU A 107 21.28 21.52 22.07
CA LEU A 107 21.84 20.27 22.59
C LEU A 107 22.66 20.46 23.85
N MET A 108 23.13 21.71 24.14
CA MET A 108 23.93 22.00 25.32
C MET A 108 23.09 22.19 26.58
N THR A 109 21.82 22.57 26.41
CA THR A 109 20.89 22.85 27.52
C THR A 109 19.72 21.86 27.59
N ASP A 110 19.76 20.76 26.83
CA ASP A 110 18.67 19.79 26.71
C ASP A 110 17.32 20.43 26.29
N TYR A 111 17.38 21.61 25.68
CA TYR A 111 16.18 22.29 25.19
C TYR A 111 15.76 21.76 23.82
N HIS A 112 14.64 21.06 23.79
CA HIS A 112 14.09 20.53 22.58
C HIS A 112 12.93 21.41 22.08
N CYS A 113 13.14 22.10 20.95
CA CYS A 113 12.14 22.95 20.30
C CYS A 113 12.01 22.60 18.82
N ARG A 114 11.19 21.58 18.58
CA ARG A 114 10.85 21.13 17.20
C ARG A 114 9.35 21.10 17.02
N ASN A 115 8.87 21.46 15.81
CA ASN A 115 7.46 21.35 15.50
C ASN A 115 7.00 19.89 15.26
N PHE A 116 7.90 19.00 14.79
CA PHE A 116 7.69 17.55 14.73
C PHE A 116 9.03 16.82 14.60
N TYR A 117 9.03 15.51 14.92
CA TYR A 117 10.15 14.59 14.65
C TYR A 117 9.88 13.79 13.39
N ASP A 118 10.91 13.55 12.56
CA ASP A 118 10.80 12.89 11.27
C ASP A 118 11.51 11.52 11.29
N TRP A 119 10.77 10.46 10.91
CA TRP A 119 11.25 9.09 10.84
C TRP A 119 11.03 8.49 9.47
N TYR A 120 12.03 7.76 8.97
CA TYR A 120 12.04 7.23 7.60
C TYR A 120 12.35 5.75 7.60
N TYR A 121 11.50 4.97 6.90
CA TYR A 121 11.59 3.51 6.87
C TYR A 121 11.40 2.96 5.47
N ILE A 122 11.90 1.73 5.23
CA ILE A 122 11.56 0.90 4.10
C ILE A 122 10.77 -0.29 4.64
N GLY A 123 9.53 -0.45 4.16
CA GLY A 123 8.56 -1.35 4.76
C GLY A 123 7.97 -0.80 6.07
N GLY A 124 7.07 -1.52 6.65
CA GLY A 124 6.44 -1.25 7.94
C GLY A 124 6.20 -2.56 8.68
N TYR A 125 6.03 -2.48 10.00
CA TYR A 125 5.83 -3.66 10.84
C TYR A 125 4.70 -4.55 10.33
N ASP A 126 3.55 -3.95 9.98
CA ASP A 126 2.37 -4.66 9.45
C ASP A 126 2.37 -4.80 7.93
N LYS A 127 3.25 -4.12 7.24
CA LYS A 127 3.34 -4.07 5.77
C LYS A 127 4.79 -4.09 5.33
N PRO A 128 5.38 -5.28 5.18
CA PRO A 128 6.73 -5.41 4.67
C PRO A 128 6.83 -4.78 3.28
N PHE A 129 8.02 -4.28 2.94
CA PHE A 129 8.29 -3.73 1.61
C PHE A 129 8.02 -4.77 0.52
N LYS A 130 7.44 -4.33 -0.60
CA LYS A 130 7.14 -5.15 -1.76
C LYS A 130 7.71 -4.53 -3.03
N VAL A 131 8.30 -5.35 -3.87
CA VAL A 131 8.62 -4.97 -5.24
C VAL A 131 7.34 -5.06 -6.07
N SER A 132 6.93 -3.95 -6.70
CA SER A 132 5.80 -3.98 -7.64
C SER A 132 6.30 -4.41 -9.01
N GLU A 133 5.68 -5.41 -9.58
CA GLU A 133 5.89 -5.72 -11.00
C GLU A 133 5.38 -4.51 -11.81
N LYS A 134 6.31 -3.79 -12.47
CA LYS A 134 5.93 -2.80 -13.48
C LYS A 134 5.11 -3.53 -14.53
N LYS A 135 3.83 -3.20 -14.68
CA LYS A 135 3.17 -3.35 -15.98
C LYS A 135 3.91 -2.42 -16.91
N SER A 136 4.84 -2.99 -17.66
CA SER A 136 5.53 -2.31 -18.75
C SER A 136 4.45 -1.77 -19.70
N ALA A 137 4.18 -0.48 -19.59
CA ALA A 137 3.39 0.22 -20.61
C ALA A 137 4.30 0.49 -21.79
N THR A 138 4.67 -0.56 -22.51
CA THR A 138 5.15 -0.43 -23.88
C THR A 138 3.93 -0.08 -24.73
N ARG A 139 3.77 1.20 -25.00
CA ARG A 139 2.95 1.64 -26.13
C ARG A 139 3.68 1.21 -27.40
N THR A 140 3.34 0.05 -27.89
CA THR A 140 3.52 -0.28 -29.29
C THR A 140 2.13 -0.46 -29.88
N ALA A 141 1.75 0.50 -30.69
CA ALA A 141 0.63 0.35 -31.57
C ALA A 141 0.98 -0.78 -32.57
N THR A 142 0.06 -1.66 -32.82
CA THR A 142 -0.38 -2.12 -34.13
C THR A 142 -0.85 -3.59 -34.11
N ALA A 143 -2.00 -3.72 -34.70
CA ALA A 143 -2.55 -4.87 -35.42
C ALA A 143 -3.14 -6.04 -34.61
N THR A 144 -4.45 -6.03 -34.59
CA THR A 144 -5.39 -7.06 -35.08
C THR A 144 -4.78 -8.45 -35.30
N SER A 145 -5.13 -9.40 -34.48
CA SER A 145 -5.58 -10.71 -35.00
C SER A 145 -6.37 -11.44 -33.93
N THR A 146 -7.51 -11.76 -34.33
CA THR A 146 -8.59 -12.69 -33.94
C THR A 146 -8.05 -14.03 -33.46
N GLN A 147 -8.86 -14.64 -32.54
CA GLN A 147 -8.94 -16.07 -32.20
C GLN A 147 -7.97 -16.53 -31.09
N GLN A 148 -8.39 -17.23 -30.08
CA GLN A 148 -9.42 -18.29 -30.01
C GLN A 148 -9.84 -18.52 -28.57
N THR A 149 -11.13 -18.69 -28.36
CA THR A 149 -11.77 -19.35 -27.23
C THR A 149 -11.16 -20.73 -26.99
N THR A 150 -10.61 -20.94 -25.79
CA THR A 150 -10.59 -22.28 -25.22
C THR A 150 -11.35 -22.23 -23.90
N SER A 151 -12.58 -22.71 -23.97
CA SER A 151 -13.44 -23.05 -22.84
C SER A 151 -12.74 -24.15 -22.03
N ALA A 152 -12.01 -23.78 -21.00
CA ALA A 152 -11.67 -24.75 -19.99
C ALA A 152 -12.90 -24.94 -19.10
N LYS A 153 -13.58 -26.05 -19.30
CA LYS A 153 -14.67 -26.55 -18.48
C LYS A 153 -14.15 -26.77 -17.08
N VAL A 154 -14.38 -25.79 -16.18
CA VAL A 154 -14.05 -25.91 -14.75
C VAL A 154 -15.09 -26.87 -14.16
N VAL A 155 -14.68 -28.09 -13.85
CA VAL A 155 -15.47 -29.03 -13.08
C VAL A 155 -15.58 -28.53 -11.65
N LEU A 156 -16.76 -28.05 -11.28
CA LEU A 156 -17.08 -27.62 -9.91
C LEU A 156 -17.25 -28.87 -9.02
N THR A 157 -16.21 -29.30 -8.38
CA THR A 157 -16.22 -30.34 -7.34
C THR A 157 -16.29 -29.68 -5.98
N GLY A 158 -17.47 -29.25 -5.54
CA GLY A 158 -17.67 -28.70 -4.21
C GLY A 158 -19.05 -28.10 -4.02
N LYS A 159 -19.68 -28.33 -2.87
CA LYS A 159 -21.00 -27.75 -2.52
C LYS A 159 -20.84 -26.24 -2.30
N LEU A 160 -21.21 -25.45 -3.30
CA LEU A 160 -21.35 -23.99 -3.18
C LEU A 160 -22.72 -23.67 -2.58
N GLN A 161 -22.77 -22.83 -1.57
CA GLN A 161 -24.00 -22.37 -0.94
C GLN A 161 -24.13 -20.87 -1.03
N LEU A 162 -25.29 -20.42 -1.55
CA LEU A 162 -25.67 -19.02 -1.58
C LEU A 162 -26.56 -18.73 -0.38
N VAL A 163 -26.11 -17.84 0.51
CA VAL A 163 -26.79 -17.49 1.76
C VAL A 163 -27.17 -16.01 1.74
N ASN A 164 -28.40 -15.68 2.14
CA ASN A 164 -28.79 -14.30 2.37
C ASN A 164 -28.07 -13.79 3.62
N TYR A 165 -27.09 -12.89 3.43
CA TYR A 165 -26.29 -12.35 4.52
C TYR A 165 -26.95 -11.13 5.18
N SER A 166 -27.61 -10.29 4.40
CA SER A 166 -28.41 -9.15 4.84
C SER A 166 -29.45 -8.76 3.81
N GLU A 167 -30.30 -7.78 4.14
CA GLU A 167 -31.32 -7.26 3.20
C GLU A 167 -30.72 -6.75 1.88
N LYS A 168 -29.45 -6.31 1.89
CA LYS A 168 -28.76 -5.70 0.75
C LYS A 168 -27.59 -6.54 0.21
N ALA A 169 -27.24 -7.65 0.88
CA ALA A 169 -26.08 -8.47 0.55
C ALA A 169 -26.36 -9.96 0.63
N ILE A 170 -25.70 -10.72 -0.27
CA ILE A 170 -25.68 -12.18 -0.30
C ILE A 170 -24.24 -12.67 -0.12
N ALA A 171 -24.08 -13.84 0.49
CA ALA A 171 -22.79 -14.49 0.66
C ALA A 171 -22.74 -15.82 -0.09
N LEU A 172 -21.64 -16.07 -0.80
CA LEU A 172 -21.32 -17.36 -1.42
C LEU A 172 -20.27 -18.06 -0.58
N ILE A 173 -20.62 -19.24 -0.06
CA ILE A 173 -19.77 -20.06 0.82
C ILE A 173 -19.45 -21.37 0.12
N GLY A 174 -18.32 -21.98 0.46
CA GLY A 174 -17.90 -23.28 -0.06
C GLY A 174 -16.52 -23.22 -0.73
N ASP A 175 -16.19 -24.22 -1.52
CA ASP A 175 -14.90 -24.25 -2.23
C ASP A 175 -14.93 -23.34 -3.46
N THR A 176 -14.54 -22.09 -3.22
CA THR A 176 -14.50 -21.01 -4.23
C THR A 176 -13.11 -20.79 -4.81
N LYS A 177 -12.11 -21.64 -4.49
CA LYS A 177 -10.72 -21.43 -4.94
C LYS A 177 -10.59 -21.43 -6.46
N ALA A 178 -11.28 -22.38 -7.14
CA ALA A 178 -11.21 -22.52 -8.58
C ALA A 178 -11.88 -21.38 -9.35
N ILE A 179 -12.87 -20.71 -8.73
CA ILE A 179 -13.68 -19.65 -9.37
C ILE A 179 -13.43 -18.26 -8.81
N LYS A 180 -12.40 -18.11 -7.99
CA LYS A 180 -12.09 -16.86 -7.27
C LYS A 180 -11.96 -15.66 -8.20
N ASP A 181 -11.38 -15.82 -9.39
CA ASP A 181 -11.18 -14.72 -10.34
C ASP A 181 -12.48 -14.30 -11.02
N LEU A 182 -13.34 -15.28 -11.31
CA LEU A 182 -14.71 -15.03 -11.78
C LEU A 182 -15.53 -14.26 -10.73
N LEU A 183 -15.43 -14.67 -9.46
CA LEU A 183 -16.13 -14.01 -8.35
C LEU A 183 -15.67 -12.57 -8.15
N LYS A 184 -14.39 -12.29 -8.35
CA LYS A 184 -13.84 -10.91 -8.33
C LYS A 184 -14.40 -10.07 -9.50
N GLN A 185 -14.46 -10.63 -10.70
CA GLN A 185 -15.01 -9.95 -11.88
C GLN A 185 -16.49 -9.61 -11.71
N LEU A 186 -17.25 -10.46 -11.01
CA LEU A 186 -18.64 -10.23 -10.65
C LEU A 186 -18.83 -9.24 -9.50
N GLY A 187 -17.73 -8.62 -8.99
CA GLY A 187 -17.77 -7.62 -7.92
C GLY A 187 -17.84 -8.20 -6.52
N GLY A 188 -17.49 -9.47 -6.34
CA GLY A 188 -17.42 -10.12 -5.03
C GLY A 188 -16.24 -9.65 -4.19
N ARG A 189 -16.45 -9.58 -2.88
CA ARG A 189 -15.39 -9.35 -1.89
C ARG A 189 -15.28 -10.54 -0.95
N PHE A 190 -14.09 -11.12 -0.86
CA PHE A 190 -13.83 -12.21 0.07
C PHE A 190 -13.73 -11.69 1.50
N ASN A 191 -14.39 -12.41 2.44
CA ASN A 191 -14.29 -12.15 3.86
C ASN A 191 -14.19 -13.49 4.60
N SER A 192 -13.15 -13.65 5.42
CA SER A 192 -12.90 -14.85 6.22
C SER A 192 -13.69 -14.90 7.52
N HIS A 193 -14.33 -13.79 7.91
CA HIS A 193 -15.01 -13.62 9.20
C HIS A 193 -16.52 -13.33 9.06
N LEU A 194 -17.19 -13.99 8.12
CA LEU A 194 -18.65 -13.90 8.04
C LEU A 194 -19.29 -14.77 9.12
N SER A 195 -20.44 -14.35 9.64
CA SER A 195 -21.23 -15.14 10.60
C SER A 195 -21.64 -16.53 10.09
N CYS A 196 -21.63 -16.71 8.77
CA CYS A 196 -21.94 -17.97 8.08
C CYS A 196 -20.70 -18.74 7.60
N GLY A 197 -19.47 -18.33 7.97
CA GLY A 197 -18.20 -18.94 7.55
C GLY A 197 -17.47 -18.12 6.50
N ALA A 198 -16.23 -18.51 6.16
CA ALA A 198 -15.45 -17.83 5.14
C ALA A 198 -16.13 -17.88 3.77
N GLY A 199 -16.27 -16.74 3.10
CA GLY A 199 -17.00 -16.66 1.84
C GLY A 199 -16.87 -15.33 1.10
N TRP A 200 -17.59 -15.21 0.01
CA TRP A 200 -17.62 -14.02 -0.84
C TRP A 200 -18.92 -13.27 -0.65
N ILE A 201 -18.84 -11.96 -0.42
CA ILE A 201 -20.00 -11.08 -0.30
C ILE A 201 -20.26 -10.37 -1.62
N PHE A 202 -21.51 -10.34 -2.03
CA PHE A 202 -22.02 -9.63 -3.20
C PHE A 202 -23.19 -8.72 -2.83
N SER A 203 -23.37 -7.64 -3.58
CA SER A 203 -24.61 -6.88 -3.53
C SER A 203 -25.79 -7.75 -4.01
N LYS A 204 -26.95 -7.63 -3.39
CA LYS A 204 -28.16 -8.37 -3.78
C LYS A 204 -28.56 -8.11 -5.25
N LYS A 205 -28.20 -6.96 -5.81
CA LYS A 205 -28.39 -6.63 -7.23
C LYS A 205 -27.57 -7.52 -8.17
N ALA A 206 -26.47 -8.13 -7.68
CA ALA A 206 -25.63 -9.04 -8.47
C ALA A 206 -26.08 -10.50 -8.42
N GLU A 207 -27.11 -10.83 -7.64
CA GLU A 207 -27.59 -12.22 -7.45
C GLU A 207 -27.95 -12.91 -8.76
N GLY A 208 -28.66 -12.25 -9.65
CA GLY A 208 -29.05 -12.80 -10.95
C GLY A 208 -27.85 -13.15 -11.83
N LYS A 209 -26.86 -12.26 -11.89
CA LYS A 209 -25.60 -12.48 -12.62
C LYS A 209 -24.77 -13.60 -12.01
N LEU A 210 -24.74 -13.69 -10.68
CA LEU A 210 -24.01 -14.70 -9.95
C LEU A 210 -24.65 -16.10 -10.17
N ARG A 211 -25.97 -16.20 -10.06
CA ARG A 211 -26.71 -17.46 -10.36
C ARG A 211 -26.50 -17.93 -11.80
N ALA A 212 -26.60 -17.02 -12.77
CA ALA A 212 -26.35 -17.34 -14.18
C ALA A 212 -24.92 -17.84 -14.42
N ALA A 213 -23.91 -17.23 -13.76
CA ALA A 213 -22.51 -17.63 -13.86
C ALA A 213 -22.22 -19.00 -13.20
N LEU A 214 -22.98 -19.35 -12.15
CA LEU A 214 -22.80 -20.61 -11.41
C LEU A 214 -23.60 -21.78 -12.07
N VAL A 215 -24.66 -21.53 -12.81
CA VAL A 215 -25.46 -22.53 -13.52
C VAL A 215 -24.86 -22.85 -14.90
N GLY A 216 -24.06 -21.94 -15.46
CA GLY A 216 -23.37 -22.12 -16.75
C GLY A 216 -21.97 -22.74 -16.65
N ALA A 217 -21.59 -23.22 -15.46
CA ALA A 217 -20.26 -23.78 -15.18
C ALA A 217 -20.34 -25.29 -14.87
#